data_f195255e2b5760f731ef00fb619d8080
#
_entry.id   f195255e2b5760f731ef00fb619d8080
#
_cell.length_a   1.000
_cell.length_b   1.000
_cell.length_c   1.000
_cell.angle_alpha   90.00
_cell.angle_beta   90.00
_cell.angle_gamma   90.00
#
_symmetry.space_group_name_H-M   'P 1'
#
loop_
_entity.id
_entity.type
_entity.pdbx_description
1 polymer ?
#
loop_
_entity_poly.entity_id
_entity_poly.type
_entity_poly.pdbx_seq_one_letter_code
_entity_poly.pdbx_strand_id
1 'polypeptide(L)'
;FKQKTAYEISLGLVGSEMCIRDSHYIGTEHLLIGLLREGDGVAAGVLNSLQITLDKVRSETERLLTQNENQSQTQSTPGGRSQTNTPTLDQLGIDLTTAARQGKLDPTVGRSEEIQRVTQILSRRTKNNPILIGEPGVGKTAIVEGLAQKISRGDIPTTLQGKRLVTLDMGALVAGTKYRGEFEERLKKVVDEIRASRDCVLFIDEIHTMVGAGAAEGAVDAANILKPSLARGELQCIGATTLDDYRKYIERDPALERRFQPVNVKEPSTEETTEILRGIKKRYEEHHELEITDEAIQAAAALATRYIPDRFLPDKAIDLIDEASSKVRIGFSTAPKSVNETSQKLENLRQEKDEAISSRQYEEAAELRDRESKLSEKLLELEKEWKDDLDKSNAVVTPEHIAEVVAMWTGIPVTRLTETETERLIKMEEVLHEGVVGQDEAISLVSKAVRRARAGLKNVKRPVGTFIFSGPTGVGKTELAKAIGQLLNSRLIRLQCYEGLDVNSAVYEWNYSRQMLQIRLLEAPVSYTHL
;
A
#
# COMPACT_ATOMS: atom_id res chain seq x y z
N PHE A 1 42.27 15.56 5.63
CA PHE A 1 41.19 15.09 6.54
C PHE A 1 40.35 14.07 5.79
N LYS A 2 40.56 12.77 6.05
CA LYS A 2 39.68 11.72 5.54
C LYS A 2 38.37 11.77 6.34
N GLN A 3 37.23 12.04 5.68
CA GLN A 3 35.90 11.84 6.26
C GLN A 3 35.74 10.34 6.55
N LYS A 4 35.72 9.97 7.83
CA LYS A 4 35.32 8.64 8.24
C LYS A 4 33.83 8.46 7.91
N THR A 5 33.44 7.35 7.30
CA THR A 5 32.05 7.03 7.04
C THR A 5 31.27 6.82 8.35
N ALA A 6 29.97 7.06 8.35
CA ALA A 6 29.10 6.86 9.53
C ALA A 6 29.25 5.45 10.13
N TYR A 7 29.60 4.47 9.32
CA TYR A 7 29.84 3.08 9.72
C TYR A 7 31.16 2.92 10.50
N GLU A 8 32.24 3.61 10.10
CA GLU A 8 33.52 3.60 10.82
C GLU A 8 33.44 4.37 12.15
N ILE A 9 32.59 5.39 12.22
CA ILE A 9 32.28 6.11 13.46
C ILE A 9 31.52 5.21 14.42
N SER A 10 30.51 4.46 13.94
CA SER A 10 29.73 3.53 14.76
C SER A 10 30.57 2.36 15.29
N LEU A 11 31.51 1.82 14.49
CA LEU A 11 32.42 0.76 14.92
C LEU A 11 33.47 1.27 15.95
N GLY A 12 33.96 2.52 15.80
CA GLY A 12 34.86 3.14 16.77
C GLY A 12 34.20 3.48 18.11
N LEU A 13 32.90 3.79 18.09
CA LEU A 13 32.10 4.11 19.28
C LEU A 13 31.64 2.85 20.06
N VAL A 14 31.49 1.72 19.38
CA VAL A 14 31.08 0.43 19.97
C VAL A 14 32.26 -0.37 20.54
N GLY A 15 33.49 -0.02 20.18
CA GLY A 15 34.71 -0.77 20.53
C GLY A 15 35.24 -0.63 21.96
N SER A 16 34.48 -0.06 22.90
CA SER A 16 34.91 -0.01 24.30
C SER A 16 33.99 -0.84 25.20
N GLU A 17 34.54 -1.87 25.71
CA GLU A 17 34.12 -3.02 26.53
C GLU A 17 33.07 -2.83 27.64
N MET A 18 32.46 -1.65 27.82
CA MET A 18 31.66 -1.38 29.02
C MET A 18 30.15 -1.24 28.81
N CYS A 19 29.66 -1.14 27.58
CA CYS A 19 28.20 -1.02 27.32
C CYS A 19 27.55 -2.29 26.77
N ILE A 20 28.31 -3.33 26.46
CA ILE A 20 27.80 -4.55 25.79
C ILE A 20 27.47 -5.66 26.80
N ARG A 21 27.79 -5.49 28.08
CA ARG A 21 27.57 -6.58 29.05
C ARG A 21 26.13 -6.87 29.41
N ASP A 22 25.19 -5.92 29.25
CA ASP A 22 23.83 -6.03 29.76
C ASP A 22 22.71 -5.67 28.77
N SER A 23 23.01 -5.22 27.55
CA SER A 23 22.00 -4.92 26.53
C SER A 23 22.25 -5.64 25.21
N HIS A 24 21.24 -6.35 24.70
CA HIS A 24 21.31 -7.11 23.44
C HIS A 24 21.11 -6.25 22.18
N TYR A 25 21.01 -4.92 22.29
CA TYR A 25 20.79 -4.00 21.16
C TYR A 25 21.53 -2.67 21.36
N ILE A 26 21.79 -1.95 20.26
CA ILE A 26 22.38 -0.60 20.27
C ILE A 26 21.22 0.39 20.11
N GLY A 27 20.83 1.05 21.20
CA GLY A 27 19.79 2.08 21.20
C GLY A 27 20.36 3.50 21.04
N THR A 28 19.47 4.49 21.00
CA THR A 28 19.79 5.93 20.91
C THR A 28 20.63 6.43 22.10
N GLU A 29 20.44 5.84 23.26
CA GLU A 29 21.20 6.09 24.51
C GLU A 29 22.69 5.74 24.34
N HIS A 30 23.00 4.66 23.66
CA HIS A 30 24.40 4.26 23.39
C HIS A 30 25.08 5.23 22.42
N LEU A 31 24.34 5.74 21.43
CA LEU A 31 24.84 6.76 20.49
C LEU A 31 25.10 8.09 21.21
N LEU A 32 24.22 8.50 22.13
CA LEU A 32 24.39 9.74 22.91
C LEU A 32 25.62 9.68 23.84
N ILE A 33 25.83 8.56 24.53
CA ILE A 33 27.01 8.30 25.36
C ILE A 33 28.29 8.31 24.50
N GLY A 34 28.23 7.70 23.31
CA GLY A 34 29.32 7.68 22.36
C GLY A 34 29.73 9.08 21.88
N LEU A 35 28.78 9.92 21.52
CA LEU A 35 28.97 11.31 21.09
C LEU A 35 29.62 12.18 22.18
N LEU A 36 29.16 12.04 23.43
CA LEU A 36 29.76 12.76 24.56
C LEU A 36 31.18 12.31 24.91
N ARG A 37 31.50 11.04 24.66
CA ARG A 37 32.82 10.47 24.92
C ARG A 37 33.88 10.87 23.88
N GLU A 38 33.47 11.08 22.63
CA GLU A 38 34.34 11.50 21.54
C GLU A 38 34.94 12.91 21.79
N GLY A 39 34.17 13.78 22.45
CA GLY A 39 34.65 15.07 22.98
C GLY A 39 34.96 16.16 21.95
N ASP A 40 35.40 15.82 20.76
CA ASP A 40 35.95 16.75 19.75
C ASP A 40 34.95 17.13 18.63
N GLY A 41 33.70 16.64 18.67
CA GLY A 41 32.67 16.91 17.67
C GLY A 41 31.81 18.15 17.98
N VAL A 42 31.28 18.79 16.95
CA VAL A 42 30.32 19.91 17.10
C VAL A 42 29.14 19.53 18.00
N ALA A 43 28.64 18.29 17.88
CA ALA A 43 27.55 17.76 18.70
C ALA A 43 27.93 17.66 20.18
N ALA A 44 29.14 17.21 20.50
CA ALA A 44 29.68 17.16 21.86
C ALA A 44 29.84 18.55 22.45
N GLY A 45 30.27 19.53 21.65
CA GLY A 45 30.40 20.94 22.04
C GLY A 45 29.04 21.55 22.39
N VAL A 46 27.99 21.27 21.60
CA VAL A 46 26.60 21.73 21.87
C VAL A 46 26.06 21.10 23.15
N LEU A 47 26.24 19.79 23.34
CA LEU A 47 25.79 19.10 24.55
C LEU A 47 26.46 19.60 25.81
N ASN A 48 27.78 19.86 25.74
CA ASN A 48 28.53 20.46 26.84
C ASN A 48 28.10 21.90 27.15
N SER A 49 27.75 22.71 26.13
CA SER A 49 27.20 24.06 26.34
C SER A 49 25.87 24.06 27.05
N LEU A 50 25.10 22.99 26.88
CA LEU A 50 23.81 22.74 27.57
C LEU A 50 24.00 22.09 28.95
N GLN A 51 25.23 21.99 29.46
CA GLN A 51 25.59 21.34 30.75
C GLN A 51 25.15 19.86 30.84
N ILE A 52 25.06 19.19 29.70
CA ILE A 52 24.78 17.75 29.60
C ILE A 52 26.15 17.03 29.64
N THR A 53 26.50 16.49 30.80
CA THR A 53 27.78 15.79 31.00
C THR A 53 27.59 14.27 30.86
N LEU A 54 28.66 13.56 30.53
CA LEU A 54 28.67 12.10 30.36
C LEU A 54 28.12 11.39 31.60
N ASP A 55 28.48 11.85 32.83
CA ASP A 55 28.01 11.24 34.08
C ASP A 55 26.52 11.40 34.30
N LYS A 56 25.96 12.57 33.92
CA LYS A 56 24.52 12.79 34.00
C LYS A 56 23.73 11.89 33.01
N VAL A 57 24.19 11.78 31.77
CA VAL A 57 23.57 10.92 30.78
C VAL A 57 23.66 9.46 31.21
N ARG A 58 24.79 9.03 31.72
CA ARG A 58 25.00 7.65 32.17
C ARG A 58 24.11 7.30 33.36
N SER A 59 24.06 8.15 34.39
CA SER A 59 23.21 7.92 35.55
C SER A 59 21.73 7.92 35.21
N GLU A 60 21.28 8.76 34.27
CA GLU A 60 19.87 8.81 33.83
C GLU A 60 19.53 7.62 32.92
N THR A 61 20.48 7.19 32.08
CA THR A 61 20.30 5.97 31.26
C THR A 61 20.22 4.72 32.15
N GLU A 62 21.10 4.58 33.15
CA GLU A 62 21.03 3.50 34.13
C GLU A 62 19.71 3.53 34.93
N ARG A 63 19.25 4.73 35.31
CA ARG A 63 17.95 4.90 35.98
C ARG A 63 16.77 4.50 35.11
N LEU A 64 16.77 4.87 33.84
CA LEU A 64 15.70 4.50 32.89
C LEU A 64 15.72 3.01 32.57
N LEU A 65 16.89 2.38 32.44
CA LEU A 65 17.02 0.94 32.24
C LEU A 65 16.56 0.17 33.50
N THR A 66 16.97 0.58 34.70
CA THR A 66 16.50 -0.03 35.95
C THR A 66 15.01 0.28 36.25
N GLN A 67 14.45 1.39 35.80
CA GLN A 67 13.01 1.64 35.86
C GLN A 67 12.24 0.75 34.89
N ASN A 68 12.75 0.47 33.70
CA ASN A 68 12.16 -0.47 32.77
C ASN A 68 12.23 -1.94 33.27
N GLU A 69 13.30 -2.33 33.93
CA GLU A 69 13.39 -3.65 34.57
C GLU A 69 12.49 -3.77 35.82
N ASN A 70 12.39 -2.71 36.63
CA ASN A 70 11.50 -2.66 37.79
C ASN A 70 10.01 -2.43 37.42
N GLN A 71 9.69 -1.82 36.26
CA GLN A 71 8.33 -1.79 35.74
C GLN A 71 7.87 -3.16 35.22
N SER A 72 8.80 -4.07 34.94
CA SER A 72 8.47 -5.48 34.67
C SER A 72 8.17 -6.30 35.95
N GLN A 73 8.47 -5.79 37.14
CA GLN A 73 8.27 -6.54 38.40
C GLN A 73 7.32 -5.95 39.43
N THR A 74 6.86 -4.68 39.30
CA THR A 74 5.97 -4.07 40.28
C THR A 74 4.93 -3.16 39.67
N GLN A 75 3.93 -3.75 39.00
CA GLN A 75 2.58 -3.21 38.97
C GLN A 75 1.58 -4.39 38.94
N SER A 76 1.40 -5.01 40.08
CA SER A 76 0.18 -5.71 40.42
C SER A 76 -0.91 -4.70 40.71
N THR A 77 -1.56 -4.19 39.68
CA THR A 77 -2.92 -3.67 39.72
C THR A 77 -3.87 -4.78 39.32
N PRO A 78 -5.02 -4.98 39.99
CA PRO A 78 -5.91 -6.10 39.71
C PRO A 78 -6.74 -5.82 38.45
N GLY A 79 -6.17 -6.14 37.31
CA GLY A 79 -6.75 -6.15 35.98
C GLY A 79 -5.97 -7.18 35.16
N GLY A 80 -6.40 -8.44 35.24
CA GLY A 80 -5.70 -9.64 34.74
C GLY A 80 -5.07 -9.52 33.38
N ARG A 81 -3.77 -9.29 33.30
CA ARG A 81 -2.95 -9.88 32.24
C ARG A 81 -2.71 -11.32 32.66
N SER A 82 -3.50 -12.25 32.13
CA SER A 82 -3.18 -13.66 32.17
C SER A 82 -1.77 -13.82 31.63
N GLN A 83 -0.85 -14.38 32.44
CA GLN A 83 0.45 -14.85 31.98
C GLN A 83 0.16 -15.83 30.83
N THR A 84 0.42 -15.39 29.61
CA THR A 84 0.26 -16.24 28.42
C THR A 84 1.39 -17.26 28.45
N ASN A 85 1.05 -18.54 28.29
CA ASN A 85 2.04 -19.61 28.23
C ASN A 85 2.85 -19.59 26.91
N THR A 86 2.82 -18.51 26.15
CA THR A 86 3.37 -18.38 24.80
C THR A 86 4.15 -17.07 24.59
N PRO A 87 5.25 -16.81 25.35
CA PRO A 87 5.97 -15.55 25.31
C PRO A 87 6.66 -15.28 23.95
N THR A 88 7.21 -16.33 23.31
CA THR A 88 7.87 -16.17 22.00
C THR A 88 6.85 -15.91 20.89
N LEU A 89 5.72 -16.60 20.92
CA LEU A 89 4.61 -16.37 19.97
C LEU A 89 4.03 -14.95 20.11
N ASP A 90 3.90 -14.46 21.33
CA ASP A 90 3.37 -13.10 21.60
C ASP A 90 4.34 -11.98 21.16
N GLN A 91 5.64 -12.27 21.02
CA GLN A 91 6.63 -11.35 20.47
C GLN A 91 6.70 -11.38 18.95
N LEU A 92 6.46 -12.52 18.33
CA LEU A 92 6.63 -12.75 16.89
C LEU A 92 5.30 -12.79 16.13
N GLY A 93 4.17 -12.64 16.82
CA GLY A 93 2.84 -12.73 16.23
C GLY A 93 1.89 -11.66 16.74
N ILE A 94 0.82 -11.46 16.00
CA ILE A 94 -0.27 -10.56 16.35
C ILE A 94 -1.48 -11.39 16.79
N ASP A 95 -1.95 -11.21 18.03
CA ASP A 95 -3.16 -11.87 18.51
C ASP A 95 -4.41 -11.17 17.98
N LEU A 96 -4.99 -11.73 16.91
CA LEU A 96 -6.20 -11.22 16.27
C LEU A 96 -7.42 -11.29 17.21
N THR A 97 -7.49 -12.28 18.12
CA THR A 97 -8.60 -12.38 19.07
C THR A 97 -8.57 -11.26 20.09
N THR A 98 -7.38 -10.87 20.54
CA THR A 98 -7.20 -9.71 21.42
C THR A 98 -7.46 -8.41 20.68
N ALA A 99 -6.99 -8.26 19.44
CA ALA A 99 -7.28 -7.11 18.58
C ALA A 99 -8.79 -6.97 18.31
N ALA A 100 -9.50 -8.08 18.11
CA ALA A 100 -10.96 -8.11 17.97
C ALA A 100 -11.68 -7.59 19.23
N ARG A 101 -11.25 -8.04 20.42
CA ARG A 101 -11.81 -7.56 21.71
C ARG A 101 -11.58 -6.05 21.93
N GLN A 102 -10.47 -5.53 21.42
CA GLN A 102 -10.13 -4.10 21.50
C GLN A 102 -10.81 -3.27 20.40
N GLY A 103 -11.59 -3.89 19.51
CA GLY A 103 -12.26 -3.19 18.41
C GLY A 103 -11.33 -2.67 17.32
N LYS A 104 -10.10 -3.17 17.24
CA LYS A 104 -9.10 -2.72 16.28
C LYS A 104 -9.23 -3.34 14.88
N LEU A 105 -9.98 -4.44 14.76
CA LEU A 105 -10.19 -5.12 13.48
C LEU A 105 -11.35 -4.52 12.71
N ASP A 106 -11.23 -4.50 11.39
CA ASP A 106 -12.29 -4.05 10.50
C ASP A 106 -13.50 -4.99 10.50
N PRO A 107 -14.71 -4.47 10.37
CA PRO A 107 -15.90 -5.30 10.28
C PRO A 107 -15.85 -6.15 9.01
N THR A 108 -16.01 -7.45 9.15
CA THR A 108 -16.04 -8.37 8.00
C THR A 108 -17.47 -8.49 7.47
N VAL A 109 -17.66 -8.11 6.22
CA VAL A 109 -18.95 -8.12 5.51
C VAL A 109 -18.88 -9.12 4.35
N GLY A 110 -19.97 -9.83 4.09
CA GLY A 110 -20.13 -10.68 2.89
C GLY A 110 -19.34 -11.99 2.88
N ARG A 111 -18.65 -12.38 3.97
CA ARG A 111 -17.78 -13.59 4.04
C ARG A 111 -18.29 -14.68 5.00
N SER A 112 -19.60 -14.68 5.23
CA SER A 112 -20.20 -15.60 6.24
C SER A 112 -20.04 -17.07 5.86
N GLU A 113 -20.15 -17.42 4.57
CA GLU A 113 -20.03 -18.81 4.10
C GLU A 113 -18.60 -19.34 4.26
N GLU A 114 -17.60 -18.55 3.88
CA GLU A 114 -16.20 -18.92 4.00
C GLU A 114 -15.80 -19.05 5.47
N ILE A 115 -16.21 -18.11 6.33
CA ILE A 115 -15.95 -18.18 7.78
C ILE A 115 -16.62 -19.43 8.36
N GLN A 116 -17.86 -19.73 7.99
CA GLN A 116 -18.54 -20.95 8.44
C GLN A 116 -17.80 -22.19 7.96
N ARG A 117 -17.33 -22.22 6.72
CA ARG A 117 -16.55 -23.34 6.17
C ARG A 117 -15.23 -23.53 6.90
N VAL A 118 -14.49 -22.46 7.17
CA VAL A 118 -13.25 -22.50 7.98
C VAL A 118 -13.55 -23.04 9.37
N THR A 119 -14.61 -22.56 10.03
CA THR A 119 -15.06 -23.04 11.35
C THR A 119 -15.37 -24.53 11.35
N GLN A 120 -16.08 -25.03 10.33
CA GLN A 120 -16.38 -26.46 10.16
C GLN A 120 -15.11 -27.28 10.02
N ILE A 121 -14.13 -26.81 9.21
CA ILE A 121 -12.88 -27.53 8.98
C ILE A 121 -12.06 -27.58 10.27
N LEU A 122 -11.91 -26.47 11.00
CA LEU A 122 -11.20 -26.42 12.27
C LEU A 122 -11.80 -27.36 13.35
N SER A 123 -13.10 -27.64 13.26
CA SER A 123 -13.81 -28.53 14.19
C SER A 123 -13.70 -30.03 13.82
N ARG A 124 -13.05 -30.38 12.70
CA ARG A 124 -12.89 -31.78 12.26
C ARG A 124 -11.83 -32.51 13.07
N ARG A 125 -11.95 -33.82 13.15
CA ARG A 125 -10.95 -34.68 13.80
C ARG A 125 -9.67 -34.85 12.96
N THR A 126 -9.82 -34.86 11.63
CA THR A 126 -8.74 -35.04 10.68
C THR A 126 -8.88 -33.99 9.56
N LYS A 127 -7.80 -33.60 8.91
CA LYS A 127 -7.77 -32.50 7.91
C LYS A 127 -8.43 -31.25 8.48
N ASN A 128 -8.03 -30.87 9.68
CA ASN A 128 -8.59 -29.77 10.45
C ASN A 128 -7.85 -28.43 10.23
N ASN A 129 -6.99 -28.36 9.24
CA ASN A 129 -6.28 -27.15 8.86
C ASN A 129 -6.87 -26.61 7.55
N PRO A 130 -7.67 -25.54 7.57
CA PRO A 130 -8.12 -24.87 6.34
C PRO A 130 -6.99 -24.14 5.66
N ILE A 131 -7.00 -24.15 4.32
CA ILE A 131 -6.15 -23.28 3.52
C ILE A 131 -7.03 -22.44 2.60
N LEU A 132 -6.94 -21.13 2.75
CA LEU A 132 -7.66 -20.15 1.94
C LEU A 132 -6.91 -19.95 0.62
N ILE A 133 -7.58 -20.27 -0.47
CA ILE A 133 -7.03 -20.18 -1.82
C ILE A 133 -7.77 -19.11 -2.60
N GLY A 134 -7.05 -18.13 -3.11
CA GLY A 134 -7.64 -17.05 -3.91
C GLY A 134 -6.59 -16.07 -4.37
N GLU A 135 -6.97 -15.23 -5.31
CA GLU A 135 -6.10 -14.20 -5.85
C GLU A 135 -5.68 -13.18 -4.78
N PRO A 136 -4.57 -12.45 -4.97
CA PRO A 136 -4.18 -11.39 -4.04
C PRO A 136 -5.27 -10.31 -4.00
N GLY A 137 -5.54 -9.76 -2.80
CA GLY A 137 -6.52 -8.68 -2.65
C GLY A 137 -8.00 -9.11 -2.59
N VAL A 138 -8.34 -10.42 -2.66
CA VAL A 138 -9.74 -10.88 -2.55
C VAL A 138 -10.28 -10.93 -1.11
N GLY A 139 -9.46 -10.60 -0.10
CA GLY A 139 -9.87 -10.54 1.30
C GLY A 139 -9.70 -11.84 2.07
N LYS A 140 -8.64 -12.63 1.80
CA LYS A 140 -8.33 -13.85 2.56
C LYS A 140 -8.08 -13.56 4.05
N THR A 141 -7.32 -12.53 4.35
CA THR A 141 -7.01 -12.09 5.72
C THR A 141 -8.27 -11.61 6.45
N ALA A 142 -9.18 -10.90 5.76
CA ALA A 142 -10.45 -10.45 6.33
C ALA A 142 -11.35 -11.61 6.81
N ILE A 143 -11.30 -12.78 6.16
CA ILE A 143 -12.02 -13.98 6.60
C ILE A 143 -11.50 -14.45 7.97
N VAL A 144 -10.19 -14.39 8.16
CA VAL A 144 -9.53 -14.80 9.42
C VAL A 144 -9.81 -13.79 10.53
N GLU A 145 -9.81 -12.50 10.21
CA GLU A 145 -10.20 -11.43 11.13
C GLU A 145 -11.67 -11.55 11.54
N GLY A 146 -12.56 -11.86 10.60
CA GLY A 146 -13.96 -12.14 10.88
C GLY A 146 -14.15 -13.37 11.77
N LEU A 147 -13.34 -14.40 11.60
CA LEU A 147 -13.32 -15.55 12.51
C LEU A 147 -12.86 -15.12 13.92
N ALA A 148 -11.81 -14.31 14.03
CA ALA A 148 -11.34 -13.78 15.31
C ALA A 148 -12.42 -12.96 16.04
N GLN A 149 -13.19 -12.16 15.30
CA GLN A 149 -14.34 -11.42 15.84
C GLN A 149 -15.44 -12.36 16.36
N LYS A 150 -15.77 -13.42 15.62
CA LYS A 150 -16.74 -14.43 16.07
C LYS A 150 -16.24 -15.18 17.32
N ILE A 151 -14.96 -15.54 17.37
CA ILE A 151 -14.34 -16.15 18.56
C ILE A 151 -14.47 -15.21 19.77
N SER A 152 -14.17 -13.94 19.60
CA SER A 152 -14.20 -12.94 20.68
C SER A 152 -15.62 -12.69 21.21
N ARG A 153 -16.65 -12.78 20.35
CA ARG A 153 -18.07 -12.64 20.71
C ARG A 153 -18.70 -13.93 21.27
N GLY A 154 -18.00 -15.07 21.12
CA GLY A 154 -18.53 -16.38 21.51
C GLY A 154 -19.51 -16.99 20.50
N ASP A 155 -19.67 -16.41 19.31
CA ASP A 155 -20.57 -16.88 18.24
C ASP A 155 -19.90 -17.97 17.38
N ILE A 156 -19.46 -19.05 18.06
CA ILE A 156 -18.72 -20.16 17.47
C ILE A 156 -19.04 -21.47 18.23
N PRO A 157 -18.80 -22.63 17.59
CA PRO A 157 -18.91 -23.92 18.25
C PRO A 157 -18.02 -24.03 19.50
N THR A 158 -18.47 -24.84 20.48
CA THR A 158 -17.76 -25.05 21.76
C THR A 158 -16.33 -25.54 21.59
N THR A 159 -16.02 -26.22 20.48
CA THR A 159 -14.66 -26.70 20.12
C THR A 159 -13.64 -25.57 19.86
N LEU A 160 -14.12 -24.38 19.54
CA LEU A 160 -13.28 -23.21 19.25
C LEU A 160 -13.42 -22.10 20.30
N GLN A 161 -14.34 -22.27 21.26
CA GLN A 161 -14.51 -21.30 22.35
C GLN A 161 -13.24 -21.23 23.20
N GLY A 162 -12.83 -20.01 23.55
CA GLY A 162 -11.63 -19.75 24.34
C GLY A 162 -10.32 -19.89 23.60
N LYS A 163 -10.31 -20.28 22.31
CA LYS A 163 -9.09 -20.34 21.52
C LYS A 163 -8.63 -18.92 21.13
N ARG A 164 -7.31 -18.78 21.04
CA ARG A 164 -6.64 -17.58 20.53
C ARG A 164 -6.30 -17.80 19.06
N LEU A 165 -6.55 -16.81 18.24
CA LEU A 165 -6.15 -16.79 16.83
C LEU A 165 -4.99 -15.82 16.67
N VAL A 166 -3.81 -16.35 16.35
CA VAL A 166 -2.58 -15.57 16.28
C VAL A 166 -2.00 -15.62 14.87
N THR A 167 -1.75 -14.46 14.28
CA THR A 167 -1.04 -14.33 12.99
C THR A 167 0.45 -14.40 13.25
N LEU A 168 1.15 -15.27 12.52
CA LEU A 168 2.60 -15.33 12.57
C LEU A 168 3.21 -14.37 11.55
N ASP A 169 4.04 -13.46 12.03
CA ASP A 169 4.78 -12.54 11.16
C ASP A 169 6.09 -13.21 10.70
N MET A 170 6.11 -13.59 9.42
CA MET A 170 7.30 -14.20 8.80
C MET A 170 8.48 -13.23 8.72
N GLY A 171 8.19 -11.94 8.53
CA GLY A 171 9.23 -10.90 8.52
C GLY A 171 9.92 -10.78 9.87
N ALA A 172 9.15 -10.76 10.96
CA ALA A 172 9.68 -10.72 12.33
C ALA A 172 10.49 -11.98 12.69
N LEU A 173 10.08 -13.15 12.19
CA LEU A 173 10.83 -14.40 12.39
C LEU A 173 12.23 -14.38 11.76
N VAL A 174 12.36 -13.79 10.57
CA VAL A 174 13.61 -13.70 9.81
C VAL A 174 14.45 -12.49 10.24
N ALA A 175 13.82 -11.43 10.73
CA ALA A 175 14.51 -10.21 11.12
C ALA A 175 15.57 -10.47 12.21
N GLY A 176 16.80 -9.98 11.97
CA GLY A 176 17.91 -10.12 12.89
C GLY A 176 18.56 -11.50 12.96
N THR A 177 18.12 -12.49 12.20
CA THR A 177 18.80 -13.79 12.11
C THR A 177 19.97 -13.69 11.14
N LYS A 178 21.19 -13.90 11.66
CA LYS A 178 22.42 -13.95 10.83
C LYS A 178 22.66 -15.36 10.27
N TYR A 179 22.16 -16.38 10.95
CA TYR A 179 22.36 -17.78 10.62
C TYR A 179 21.04 -18.53 10.50
N ARG A 180 21.01 -19.48 9.58
CA ARG A 180 19.85 -20.36 9.33
C ARG A 180 19.31 -21.03 10.60
N GLY A 181 20.18 -21.49 11.49
CA GLY A 181 19.81 -22.17 12.72
C GLY A 181 19.01 -21.31 13.71
N GLU A 182 19.20 -19.99 13.72
CA GLU A 182 18.46 -19.09 14.62
C GLU A 182 16.98 -18.99 14.23
N PHE A 183 16.68 -18.92 12.95
CA PHE A 183 15.30 -18.96 12.45
C PHE A 183 14.62 -20.30 12.79
N GLU A 184 15.31 -21.42 12.51
CA GLU A 184 14.79 -22.75 12.80
C GLU A 184 14.51 -22.92 14.31
N GLU A 185 15.38 -22.43 15.15
CA GLU A 185 15.21 -22.45 16.62
C GLU A 185 14.02 -21.60 17.09
N ARG A 186 13.86 -20.37 16.55
CA ARG A 186 12.72 -19.50 16.87
C ARG A 186 11.40 -20.16 16.46
N LEU A 187 11.32 -20.67 15.23
CA LEU A 187 10.11 -21.34 14.74
C LEU A 187 9.80 -22.59 15.56
N LYS A 188 10.81 -23.36 15.94
CA LYS A 188 10.64 -24.53 16.80
C LYS A 188 10.11 -24.14 18.19
N LYS A 189 10.64 -23.08 18.81
CA LYS A 189 10.11 -22.55 20.08
C LYS A 189 8.65 -22.17 19.98
N VAL A 190 8.27 -21.43 18.91
CA VAL A 190 6.86 -21.08 18.66
C VAL A 190 5.96 -22.33 18.55
N VAL A 191 6.40 -23.33 17.80
CA VAL A 191 5.64 -24.60 17.66
C VAL A 191 5.52 -25.32 19.01
N ASP A 192 6.58 -25.39 19.80
CA ASP A 192 6.58 -26.04 21.11
C ASP A 192 5.68 -25.30 22.12
N GLU A 193 5.66 -23.96 22.10
CA GLU A 193 4.74 -23.14 22.90
C GLU A 193 3.26 -23.41 22.52
N ILE A 194 2.94 -23.46 21.22
CA ILE A 194 1.57 -23.75 20.74
C ILE A 194 1.14 -25.16 21.17
N ARG A 195 2.04 -26.14 21.09
CA ARG A 195 1.78 -27.52 21.55
C ARG A 195 1.48 -27.60 23.05
N ALA A 196 2.20 -26.82 23.85
CA ALA A 196 2.02 -26.76 25.28
C ALA A 196 0.70 -26.10 25.68
N SER A 197 0.32 -25.01 25.02
CA SER A 197 -0.88 -24.22 25.34
C SER A 197 -2.18 -24.91 24.86
N ARG A 198 -2.16 -25.57 23.70
CA ARG A 198 -3.33 -26.16 23.00
C ARG A 198 -4.50 -25.23 22.69
N ASP A 199 -4.39 -23.96 23.07
CA ASP A 199 -5.46 -22.98 22.98
C ASP A 199 -5.25 -22.01 21.81
N CYS A 200 -4.20 -22.21 21.00
CA CYS A 200 -3.88 -21.35 19.89
C CYS A 200 -4.23 -22.00 18.55
N VAL A 201 -4.79 -21.18 17.65
CA VAL A 201 -4.88 -21.43 16.21
C VAL A 201 -3.95 -20.46 15.52
N LEU A 202 -3.03 -20.98 14.73
CA LEU A 202 -2.05 -20.17 14.02
C LEU A 202 -2.61 -19.73 12.66
N PHE A 203 -2.47 -18.48 12.31
CA PHE A 203 -2.70 -18.01 10.93
C PHE A 203 -1.37 -17.71 10.26
N ILE A 204 -1.18 -18.24 9.07
CA ILE A 204 0.02 -18.06 8.26
C ILE A 204 -0.43 -17.52 6.91
N ASP A 205 -0.19 -16.24 6.70
CA ASP A 205 -0.39 -15.66 5.38
C ASP A 205 0.77 -16.04 4.47
N GLU A 206 0.50 -16.14 3.18
CA GLU A 206 1.48 -16.60 2.18
C GLU A 206 2.23 -17.88 2.60
N ILE A 207 1.50 -18.90 3.08
CA ILE A 207 2.08 -20.14 3.60
C ILE A 207 3.06 -20.82 2.63
N HIS A 208 2.96 -20.54 1.34
CA HIS A 208 3.87 -21.02 0.29
C HIS A 208 5.31 -20.53 0.50
N THR A 209 5.51 -19.37 1.13
CA THR A 209 6.85 -18.83 1.44
C THR A 209 7.61 -19.74 2.40
N MET A 210 6.92 -20.41 3.30
CA MET A 210 7.52 -21.37 4.24
C MET A 210 7.88 -22.71 3.60
N VAL A 211 7.18 -23.09 2.52
CA VAL A 211 7.35 -24.38 1.83
C VAL A 211 8.29 -24.27 0.64
N GLY A 212 8.26 -23.12 -0.07
CA GLY A 212 9.01 -22.90 -1.31
C GLY A 212 10.42 -22.35 -1.14
N ALA A 213 10.78 -21.90 0.04
CA ALA A 213 12.08 -21.29 0.30
C ALA A 213 13.28 -22.26 0.13
N GLY A 214 13.06 -23.57 0.03
CA GLY A 214 14.11 -24.57 -0.14
C GLY A 214 14.72 -24.74 -1.54
N ALA A 215 14.21 -24.03 -2.55
CA ALA A 215 14.68 -24.20 -3.93
C ALA A 215 15.91 -23.34 -4.31
N ALA A 216 16.26 -22.32 -3.50
CA ALA A 216 17.50 -21.56 -3.66
C ALA A 216 18.55 -22.06 -2.67
N GLU A 217 19.81 -22.18 -3.08
CA GLU A 217 20.91 -22.57 -2.20
C GLU A 217 20.97 -21.63 -0.98
N GLY A 218 20.59 -22.15 0.19
CA GLY A 218 20.56 -21.40 1.47
C GLY A 218 19.16 -21.03 2.00
N ALA A 219 18.08 -21.30 1.28
CA ALA A 219 16.73 -21.01 1.75
C ALA A 219 16.24 -22.03 2.81
N VAL A 220 15.50 -21.52 3.80
CA VAL A 220 15.06 -22.27 4.97
C VAL A 220 13.81 -23.09 4.63
N ASP A 221 13.86 -24.40 4.81
CA ASP A 221 12.68 -25.27 4.70
C ASP A 221 11.93 -25.33 6.03
N ALA A 222 11.20 -24.26 6.35
CA ALA A 222 10.36 -24.18 7.54
C ALA A 222 9.27 -25.27 7.55
N ALA A 223 8.91 -25.78 6.37
CA ALA A 223 7.95 -26.87 6.26
C ALA A 223 8.38 -28.13 7.01
N ASN A 224 9.68 -28.45 7.03
CA ASN A 224 10.19 -29.61 7.73
C ASN A 224 10.00 -29.52 9.27
N ILE A 225 9.92 -28.34 9.82
CA ILE A 225 9.66 -28.10 11.26
C ILE A 225 8.16 -28.25 11.56
N LEU A 226 7.30 -27.74 10.65
CA LEU A 226 5.85 -27.75 10.83
C LEU A 226 5.22 -29.11 10.50
N LYS A 227 5.72 -29.82 9.48
CA LYS A 227 5.17 -31.10 9.00
C LYS A 227 4.95 -32.14 10.11
N PRO A 228 5.87 -32.39 11.05
CA PRO A 228 5.67 -33.36 12.12
C PRO A 228 4.50 -32.98 13.04
N SER A 229 4.39 -31.73 13.44
CA SER A 229 3.35 -31.23 14.33
C SER A 229 1.97 -31.17 13.66
N LEU A 230 1.91 -30.78 12.38
CA LEU A 230 0.71 -30.89 11.54
C LEU A 230 0.30 -32.35 11.34
N ALA A 231 1.27 -33.26 11.13
CA ALA A 231 1.01 -34.66 10.92
C ALA A 231 0.38 -35.33 12.14
N ARG A 232 0.80 -34.97 13.34
CA ARG A 232 0.27 -35.47 14.60
C ARG A 232 -1.01 -34.79 15.06
N GLY A 233 -1.43 -33.70 14.39
CA GLY A 233 -2.58 -32.90 14.80
C GLY A 233 -2.34 -32.08 16.07
N GLU A 234 -1.08 -31.83 16.41
CA GLU A 234 -0.64 -31.05 17.58
C GLU A 234 -0.71 -29.55 17.31
N LEU A 235 -0.68 -29.16 16.04
CA LEU A 235 -0.79 -27.79 15.56
C LEU A 235 -2.06 -27.64 14.73
N GLN A 236 -2.87 -26.64 15.07
CA GLN A 236 -3.96 -26.17 14.23
C GLN A 236 -3.54 -24.88 13.55
N CYS A 237 -3.63 -24.85 12.21
CA CYS A 237 -3.32 -23.63 11.47
C CYS A 237 -4.31 -23.37 10.34
N ILE A 238 -4.44 -22.09 10.01
CA ILE A 238 -5.13 -21.57 8.84
C ILE A 238 -4.04 -21.06 7.91
N GLY A 239 -3.95 -21.56 6.69
CA GLY A 239 -3.05 -21.03 5.67
C GLY A 239 -3.78 -20.11 4.71
N ALA A 240 -3.10 -19.15 4.12
CA ALA A 240 -3.59 -18.39 2.98
C ALA A 240 -2.55 -18.43 1.85
N THR A 241 -2.99 -18.54 0.60
CA THR A 241 -2.10 -18.60 -0.58
C THR A 241 -2.87 -18.30 -1.86
N THR A 242 -2.16 -18.16 -2.99
CA THR A 242 -2.76 -18.11 -4.32
C THR A 242 -3.03 -19.51 -4.87
N LEU A 243 -3.81 -19.62 -5.94
CA LEU A 243 -4.09 -20.91 -6.59
C LEU A 243 -2.83 -21.52 -7.22
N ASP A 244 -2.01 -20.71 -7.83
CA ASP A 244 -0.79 -21.15 -8.51
C ASP A 244 0.25 -21.64 -7.49
N ASP A 245 0.42 -20.91 -6.39
CA ASP A 245 1.33 -21.29 -5.31
C ASP A 245 0.84 -22.54 -4.56
N TYR A 246 -0.48 -22.67 -4.36
CA TYR A 246 -1.06 -23.88 -3.79
C TYR A 246 -0.69 -25.11 -4.61
N ARG A 247 -0.90 -25.05 -5.94
CA ARG A 247 -0.57 -26.17 -6.86
C ARG A 247 0.92 -26.47 -6.88
N LYS A 248 1.75 -25.43 -6.84
CA LYS A 248 3.20 -25.55 -6.96
C LYS A 248 3.85 -26.10 -5.70
N TYR A 249 3.42 -25.68 -4.52
CA TYR A 249 4.13 -25.91 -3.27
C TYR A 249 3.37 -26.82 -2.28
N ILE A 250 2.05 -26.76 -2.22
CA ILE A 250 1.25 -27.52 -1.22
C ILE A 250 0.72 -28.83 -1.81
N GLU A 251 0.10 -28.78 -2.98
CA GLU A 251 -0.51 -29.94 -3.62
C GLU A 251 0.52 -31.00 -4.03
N ARG A 252 1.74 -30.57 -4.36
CA ARG A 252 2.85 -31.47 -4.71
C ARG A 252 3.47 -32.18 -3.50
N ASP A 253 3.21 -31.72 -2.28
CA ASP A 253 3.71 -32.32 -1.07
C ASP A 253 2.63 -33.19 -0.42
N PRO A 254 2.71 -34.55 -0.53
CA PRO A 254 1.67 -35.44 -0.02
C PRO A 254 1.46 -35.33 1.50
N ALA A 255 2.47 -34.86 2.26
CA ALA A 255 2.36 -34.71 3.70
C ALA A 255 1.50 -33.48 4.07
N LEU A 256 1.60 -32.40 3.30
CA LEU A 256 0.81 -31.19 3.48
C LEU A 256 -0.60 -31.33 2.88
N GLU A 257 -0.72 -31.87 1.67
CA GLU A 257 -2.01 -32.10 1.00
C GLU A 257 -2.99 -32.90 1.86
N ARG A 258 -2.49 -33.94 2.56
CA ARG A 258 -3.33 -34.76 3.46
C ARG A 258 -3.75 -34.03 4.72
N ARG A 259 -3.19 -32.88 5.05
CA ARG A 259 -3.44 -32.13 6.30
C ARG A 259 -4.25 -30.88 6.09
N PHE A 260 -4.10 -30.25 4.93
CA PHE A 260 -4.84 -29.07 4.57
C PHE A 260 -6.13 -29.40 3.83
N GLN A 261 -7.17 -28.60 4.11
CA GLN A 261 -8.43 -28.63 3.39
C GLN A 261 -8.63 -27.31 2.65
N PRO A 262 -8.68 -27.32 1.31
CA PRO A 262 -8.83 -26.10 0.54
C PRO A 262 -10.21 -25.46 0.74
N VAL A 263 -10.20 -24.12 0.83
CA VAL A 263 -11.36 -23.23 0.84
C VAL A 263 -11.10 -22.17 -0.21
N ASN A 264 -11.86 -22.23 -1.30
CA ASN A 264 -11.72 -21.28 -2.39
C ASN A 264 -12.39 -19.95 -2.04
N VAL A 265 -11.62 -18.87 -2.07
CA VAL A 265 -12.08 -17.49 -1.85
C VAL A 265 -12.19 -16.82 -3.21
N LYS A 266 -13.41 -16.55 -3.63
CA LYS A 266 -13.71 -15.89 -4.91
C LYS A 266 -13.61 -14.37 -4.77
N GLU A 267 -13.34 -13.71 -5.89
CA GLU A 267 -13.52 -12.26 -6.00
C GLU A 267 -14.99 -11.90 -5.75
N PRO A 268 -15.29 -10.94 -4.86
CA PRO A 268 -16.66 -10.50 -4.62
C PRO A 268 -17.24 -9.77 -5.84
N SER A 269 -18.55 -9.79 -5.97
CA SER A 269 -19.27 -9.00 -6.97
C SER A 269 -19.16 -7.50 -6.68
N THR A 270 -19.57 -6.66 -7.64
CA THR A 270 -19.60 -5.21 -7.44
C THR A 270 -20.55 -4.82 -6.32
N GLU A 271 -21.70 -5.52 -6.19
CA GLU A 271 -22.68 -5.28 -5.14
C GLU A 271 -22.13 -5.68 -3.76
N GLU A 272 -21.55 -6.88 -3.64
CA GLU A 272 -20.90 -7.33 -2.41
C GLU A 272 -19.75 -6.40 -2.01
N THR A 273 -18.97 -5.93 -2.99
CA THR A 273 -17.90 -4.95 -2.74
C THR A 273 -18.45 -3.64 -2.19
N THR A 274 -19.57 -3.16 -2.74
CA THR A 274 -20.24 -1.94 -2.23
C THR A 274 -20.67 -2.11 -0.76
N GLU A 275 -21.18 -3.29 -0.38
CA GLU A 275 -21.52 -3.57 1.02
C GLU A 275 -20.28 -3.65 1.92
N ILE A 276 -19.20 -4.25 1.44
CA ILE A 276 -17.91 -4.29 2.17
C ILE A 276 -17.42 -2.87 2.40
N LEU A 277 -17.41 -2.03 1.37
CA LEU A 277 -16.97 -0.63 1.48
C LEU A 277 -17.83 0.18 2.45
N ARG A 278 -19.16 -0.03 2.46
CA ARG A 278 -20.05 0.59 3.46
C ARG A 278 -19.70 0.16 4.89
N GLY A 279 -19.33 -1.10 5.06
CA GLY A 279 -18.96 -1.63 6.37
C GLY A 279 -17.69 -0.98 6.93
N ILE A 280 -16.71 -0.68 6.08
CA ILE A 280 -15.43 -0.08 6.49
C ILE A 280 -15.43 1.45 6.40
N LYS A 281 -16.42 2.07 5.71
CA LYS A 281 -16.57 3.50 5.47
C LYS A 281 -16.20 4.34 6.69
N LYS A 282 -16.83 4.06 7.82
CA LYS A 282 -16.68 4.84 9.05
C LYS A 282 -15.24 4.97 9.54
N ARG A 283 -14.43 3.92 9.38
CA ARG A 283 -13.01 3.95 9.76
C ARG A 283 -12.17 4.84 8.86
N TYR A 284 -12.47 4.83 7.55
CA TYR A 284 -11.81 5.72 6.60
C TYR A 284 -12.22 7.17 6.83
N GLU A 285 -13.50 7.43 7.15
CA GLU A 285 -13.99 8.75 7.55
C GLU A 285 -13.31 9.26 8.81
N GLU A 286 -13.16 8.41 9.83
CA GLU A 286 -12.46 8.75 11.08
C GLU A 286 -10.95 8.99 10.86
N HIS A 287 -10.31 8.20 9.98
CA HIS A 287 -8.88 8.33 9.68
C HIS A 287 -8.55 9.59 8.89
N HIS A 288 -9.34 9.89 7.87
CA HIS A 288 -9.13 11.05 7.00
C HIS A 288 -9.85 12.32 7.46
N GLU A 289 -10.68 12.24 8.52
CA GLU A 289 -11.47 13.36 9.05
C GLU A 289 -12.35 14.03 7.99
N LEU A 290 -13.06 13.20 7.20
CA LEU A 290 -13.93 13.63 6.10
C LEU A 290 -15.15 12.72 5.99
N GLU A 291 -16.11 13.11 5.15
CA GLU A 291 -17.30 12.30 4.85
C GLU A 291 -17.17 11.66 3.46
N ILE A 292 -17.56 10.38 3.33
CA ILE A 292 -17.58 9.65 2.07
C ILE A 292 -19.03 9.43 1.66
N THR A 293 -19.45 9.89 0.46
CA THR A 293 -20.80 9.68 0.00
C THR A 293 -21.06 8.24 -0.43
N ASP A 294 -22.30 7.79 -0.35
CA ASP A 294 -22.67 6.43 -0.82
C ASP A 294 -22.51 6.29 -2.33
N GLU A 295 -22.70 7.38 -3.07
CA GLU A 295 -22.44 7.45 -4.51
C GLU A 295 -20.95 7.27 -4.83
N ALA A 296 -20.04 7.81 -4.00
CA ALA A 296 -18.60 7.61 -4.16
C ALA A 296 -18.22 6.13 -3.93
N ILE A 297 -18.83 5.46 -2.96
CA ILE A 297 -18.62 4.03 -2.70
C ILE A 297 -19.08 3.19 -3.91
N GLN A 298 -20.26 3.47 -4.45
CA GLN A 298 -20.75 2.79 -5.64
C GLN A 298 -19.87 3.05 -6.86
N ALA A 299 -19.44 4.30 -7.04
CA ALA A 299 -18.52 4.68 -8.10
C ALA A 299 -17.18 3.96 -7.97
N ALA A 300 -16.60 3.85 -6.75
CA ALA A 300 -15.35 3.14 -6.51
C ALA A 300 -15.45 1.66 -6.93
N ALA A 301 -16.50 0.95 -6.52
CA ALA A 301 -16.70 -0.45 -6.90
C ALA A 301 -16.90 -0.62 -8.42
N ALA A 302 -17.73 0.23 -9.04
CA ALA A 302 -18.04 0.15 -10.46
C ALA A 302 -16.84 0.54 -11.35
N LEU A 303 -16.15 1.64 -11.02
CA LEU A 303 -15.00 2.11 -11.79
C LEU A 303 -13.78 1.21 -11.61
N ALA A 304 -13.53 0.68 -10.40
CA ALA A 304 -12.50 -0.31 -10.16
C ALA A 304 -12.68 -1.55 -11.04
N THR A 305 -13.90 -2.07 -11.10
CA THR A 305 -14.22 -3.25 -11.93
C THR A 305 -14.00 -2.98 -13.41
N ARG A 306 -14.35 -1.77 -13.87
CA ARG A 306 -14.36 -1.43 -15.29
C ARG A 306 -12.99 -1.03 -15.83
N TYR A 307 -12.18 -0.30 -15.03
CA TYR A 307 -10.96 0.34 -15.51
C TYR A 307 -9.67 -0.24 -14.94
N ILE A 308 -9.75 -1.05 -13.86
CA ILE A 308 -8.57 -1.66 -13.23
C ILE A 308 -8.65 -3.19 -13.31
N PRO A 309 -8.26 -3.79 -14.46
CA PRO A 309 -8.35 -5.24 -14.67
C PRO A 309 -7.23 -6.03 -13.99
N ASP A 310 -6.12 -5.39 -13.64
CA ASP A 310 -4.90 -6.06 -13.17
C ASP A 310 -4.91 -6.38 -11.67
N ARG A 311 -5.93 -5.92 -10.95
CA ARG A 311 -6.13 -6.15 -9.52
C ARG A 311 -7.53 -6.70 -9.26
N PHE A 312 -7.75 -7.27 -8.07
CA PHE A 312 -9.00 -7.91 -7.69
C PHE A 312 -9.79 -7.08 -6.68
N LEU A 313 -11.10 -7.23 -6.68
CA LEU A 313 -11.98 -6.69 -5.66
C LEU A 313 -11.84 -7.53 -4.35
N PRO A 314 -12.04 -6.93 -3.17
CA PRO A 314 -12.39 -5.53 -2.91
C PRO A 314 -11.20 -4.58 -2.84
N ASP A 315 -9.97 -5.09 -2.80
CA ASP A 315 -8.72 -4.35 -2.51
C ASP A 315 -8.56 -3.09 -3.39
N LYS A 316 -8.67 -3.26 -4.73
CA LYS A 316 -8.59 -2.12 -5.66
C LYS A 316 -9.64 -1.02 -5.44
N ALA A 317 -10.81 -1.37 -4.92
CA ALA A 317 -11.86 -0.40 -4.64
C ALA A 317 -11.64 0.30 -3.28
N ILE A 318 -11.06 -0.42 -2.32
CA ILE A 318 -10.59 0.14 -1.03
C ILE A 318 -9.48 1.15 -1.29
N ASP A 319 -8.46 0.77 -2.06
CA ASP A 319 -7.36 1.65 -2.44
C ASP A 319 -7.84 2.95 -3.11
N LEU A 320 -8.86 2.85 -4.00
CA LEU A 320 -9.45 4.03 -4.64
C LEU A 320 -10.10 4.99 -3.64
N ILE A 321 -10.81 4.47 -2.66
CA ILE A 321 -11.44 5.29 -1.61
C ILE A 321 -10.37 5.92 -0.74
N ASP A 322 -9.36 5.17 -0.34
CA ASP A 322 -8.27 5.64 0.51
C ASP A 322 -7.49 6.77 -0.17
N GLU A 323 -7.09 6.57 -1.44
CA GLU A 323 -6.35 7.58 -2.20
C GLU A 323 -7.19 8.81 -2.52
N ALA A 324 -8.48 8.64 -2.86
CA ALA A 324 -9.38 9.77 -3.08
C ALA A 324 -9.60 10.58 -1.80
N SER A 325 -9.76 9.90 -0.67
CA SER A 325 -9.88 10.52 0.65
C SER A 325 -8.62 11.30 1.03
N SER A 326 -7.45 10.69 0.84
CA SER A 326 -6.16 11.34 1.07
C SER A 326 -5.98 12.58 0.18
N LYS A 327 -6.33 12.48 -1.11
CA LYS A 327 -6.26 13.60 -2.06
C LYS A 327 -7.15 14.76 -1.64
N VAL A 328 -8.39 14.48 -1.25
CA VAL A 328 -9.34 15.49 -0.76
C VAL A 328 -8.79 16.15 0.50
N ARG A 329 -8.33 15.38 1.48
CA ARG A 329 -7.73 15.91 2.72
C ARG A 329 -6.53 16.81 2.44
N ILE A 330 -5.60 16.41 1.58
CA ILE A 330 -4.44 17.21 1.19
C ILE A 330 -4.89 18.51 0.52
N GLY A 331 -5.89 18.44 -0.37
CA GLY A 331 -6.45 19.61 -1.03
C GLY A 331 -7.02 20.64 -0.03
N PHE A 332 -7.71 20.16 1.00
CA PHE A 332 -8.24 21.00 2.09
C PHE A 332 -7.14 21.51 3.03
N SER A 333 -6.15 20.68 3.37
CA SER A 333 -5.07 21.06 4.30
C SER A 333 -3.99 21.95 3.67
N THR A 334 -3.96 22.07 2.34
CA THR A 334 -2.97 22.90 1.64
C THR A 334 -3.39 24.36 1.70
N ALA A 335 -2.54 25.22 2.29
CA ALA A 335 -2.79 26.64 2.37
C ALA A 335 -3.02 27.26 0.98
N PRO A 336 -4.03 28.15 0.81
CA PRO A 336 -4.29 28.83 -0.45
C PRO A 336 -3.07 29.57 -0.96
N LYS A 337 -2.98 29.72 -2.28
CA LYS A 337 -1.86 30.45 -2.92
C LYS A 337 -1.68 31.85 -2.34
N SER A 338 -2.78 32.54 -1.99
CA SER A 338 -2.77 33.86 -1.35
C SER A 338 -2.03 33.89 -0.03
N VAL A 339 -2.18 32.85 0.81
CA VAL A 339 -1.48 32.73 2.10
C VAL A 339 0.00 32.47 1.86
N ASN A 340 0.33 31.50 0.97
CA ASN A 340 1.71 31.16 0.66
C ASN A 340 2.48 32.32 0.01
N GLU A 341 1.88 33.03 -0.95
CA GLU A 341 2.48 34.21 -1.57
C GLU A 341 2.71 35.35 -0.59
N THR A 342 1.75 35.56 0.34
CA THR A 342 1.87 36.61 1.36
C THR A 342 2.94 36.24 2.40
N SER A 343 3.02 34.96 2.79
CA SER A 343 4.07 34.46 3.67
C SER A 343 5.47 34.62 3.04
N GLN A 344 5.61 34.28 1.77
CA GLN A 344 6.87 34.41 1.05
C GLN A 344 7.30 35.87 0.87
N LYS A 345 6.35 36.78 0.62
CA LYS A 345 6.62 38.23 0.58
C LYS A 345 7.05 38.75 1.96
N LEU A 346 6.45 38.26 3.03
CA LEU A 346 6.82 38.63 4.40
C LEU A 346 8.24 38.19 4.74
N GLU A 347 8.63 36.99 4.32
CA GLU A 347 9.97 36.46 4.56
C GLU A 347 11.04 37.24 3.78
N ASN A 348 10.78 37.57 2.51
CA ASN A 348 11.67 38.42 1.71
C ASN A 348 11.83 39.80 2.35
N LEU A 349 10.73 40.40 2.80
CA LEU A 349 10.73 41.72 3.44
C LEU A 349 11.49 41.73 4.78
N ARG A 350 11.48 40.63 5.50
CA ARG A 350 12.30 40.44 6.71
C ARG A 350 13.79 40.40 6.37
N GLN A 351 14.16 39.70 5.30
CA GLN A 351 15.54 39.64 4.84
C GLN A 351 16.03 41.02 4.41
N GLU A 352 15.23 41.76 3.61
CA GLU A 352 15.55 43.15 3.20
C GLU A 352 15.73 44.08 4.40
N LYS A 353 14.87 43.94 5.43
CA LYS A 353 14.99 44.71 6.67
C LYS A 353 16.28 44.38 7.43
N ASP A 354 16.65 43.13 7.54
CA ASP A 354 17.87 42.69 8.24
C ASP A 354 19.14 43.15 7.47
N GLU A 355 19.08 43.16 6.13
CA GLU A 355 20.14 43.76 5.29
C GLU A 355 20.26 45.29 5.48
N ALA A 356 19.14 46.00 5.53
CA ALA A 356 19.12 47.45 5.78
C ALA A 356 19.67 47.79 7.16
N ILE A 357 19.35 46.98 8.20
CA ILE A 357 19.90 47.16 9.54
C ILE A 357 21.41 46.94 9.55
N SER A 358 21.87 45.86 8.89
CA SER A 358 23.30 45.54 8.81
C SER A 358 24.10 46.63 8.05
N SER A 359 23.48 47.25 7.07
CA SER A 359 24.02 48.36 6.27
C SER A 359 23.88 49.73 6.95
N ARG A 360 23.32 49.80 8.17
CA ARG A 360 23.07 51.02 8.97
C ARG A 360 22.09 52.03 8.32
N GLN A 361 21.22 51.54 7.44
CA GLN A 361 20.18 52.35 6.76
C GLN A 361 18.92 52.37 7.63
N TYR A 362 18.93 53.10 8.74
CA TYR A 362 17.86 53.02 9.78
C TYR A 362 16.52 53.61 9.30
N GLU A 363 16.52 54.59 8.39
CA GLU A 363 15.26 55.16 7.83
C GLU A 363 14.56 54.13 6.95
N GLU A 364 15.31 53.46 6.08
CA GLU A 364 14.79 52.40 5.21
C GLU A 364 14.31 51.17 6.02
N ALA A 365 15.06 50.79 7.06
CA ALA A 365 14.65 49.72 8.00
C ALA A 365 13.34 50.05 8.76
N ALA A 366 13.09 51.34 9.07
CA ALA A 366 11.82 51.78 9.69
C ALA A 366 10.63 51.65 8.73
N GLU A 367 10.79 52.06 7.46
CA GLU A 367 9.74 51.87 6.44
C GLU A 367 9.45 50.40 6.17
N LEU A 368 10.49 49.56 6.10
CA LEU A 368 10.34 48.09 5.92
C LEU A 368 9.62 47.45 7.09
N ARG A 369 9.85 47.94 8.32
CA ARG A 369 9.13 47.47 9.55
C ARG A 369 7.65 47.81 9.49
N ASP A 370 7.27 48.98 9.01
CA ASP A 370 5.86 49.35 8.88
C ASP A 370 5.14 48.51 7.82
N ARG A 371 5.87 48.18 6.73
CA ARG A 371 5.36 47.27 5.68
C ARG A 371 5.25 45.86 6.20
N GLU A 372 6.22 45.37 7.00
CA GLU A 372 6.18 44.07 7.65
C GLU A 372 4.96 43.93 8.57
N SER A 373 4.68 44.96 9.40
CA SER A 373 3.51 44.96 10.30
C SER A 373 2.20 44.82 9.50
N LYS A 374 2.01 45.62 8.46
CA LYS A 374 0.80 45.56 7.61
C LYS A 374 0.65 44.23 6.89
N LEU A 375 1.78 43.65 6.41
CA LEU A 375 1.75 42.36 5.72
C LEU A 375 1.49 41.20 6.69
N SER A 376 2.00 41.31 7.92
CA SER A 376 1.75 40.30 8.98
C SER A 376 0.30 40.31 9.44
N GLU A 377 -0.32 41.50 9.58
CA GLU A 377 -1.75 41.61 9.87
C GLU A 377 -2.60 40.97 8.77
N LYS A 378 -2.27 41.28 7.51
CA LYS A 378 -2.97 40.68 6.37
C LYS A 378 -2.80 39.17 6.29
N LEU A 379 -1.62 38.64 6.64
CA LEU A 379 -1.41 37.21 6.71
C LEU A 379 -2.28 36.56 7.76
N LEU A 380 -2.37 37.15 8.96
CA LEU A 380 -3.23 36.68 10.04
C LEU A 380 -4.73 36.70 9.68
N GLU A 381 -5.18 37.72 8.96
CA GLU A 381 -6.56 37.76 8.43
C GLU A 381 -6.81 36.62 7.42
N LEU A 382 -5.92 36.44 6.43
CA LEU A 382 -6.04 35.37 5.44
C LEU A 382 -5.95 33.98 6.08
N GLU A 383 -5.09 33.76 7.07
CA GLU A 383 -5.01 32.50 7.82
C GLU A 383 -6.28 32.24 8.64
N LYS A 384 -6.88 33.30 9.20
CA LYS A 384 -8.13 33.18 9.95
C LYS A 384 -9.30 32.87 9.04
N GLU A 385 -9.43 33.58 7.91
CA GLU A 385 -10.44 33.28 6.89
C GLU A 385 -10.32 31.84 6.39
N TRP A 386 -9.11 31.40 6.10
CA TRP A 386 -8.85 30.02 5.67
C TRP A 386 -9.23 28.98 6.75
N LYS A 387 -8.89 29.22 8.02
CA LYS A 387 -9.30 28.35 9.13
C LYS A 387 -10.81 28.33 9.32
N ASP A 388 -11.46 29.49 9.25
CA ASP A 388 -12.91 29.60 9.35
C ASP A 388 -13.63 28.90 8.18
N ASP A 389 -13.03 28.90 6.98
CA ASP A 389 -13.52 28.16 5.81
C ASP A 389 -13.28 26.66 5.94
N LEU A 390 -12.16 26.22 6.52
CA LEU A 390 -11.89 24.81 6.83
C LEU A 390 -12.90 24.27 7.86
N ASP A 391 -13.19 25.01 8.91
CA ASP A 391 -14.13 24.61 9.95
C ASP A 391 -15.59 24.56 9.47
N LYS A 392 -15.94 25.34 8.42
CA LYS A 392 -17.28 25.36 7.82
C LYS A 392 -17.48 24.37 6.69
N SER A 393 -16.42 23.97 6.01
CA SER A 393 -16.48 23.04 4.89
C SER A 393 -16.14 21.64 5.35
N ASN A 394 -17.15 20.79 5.51
CA ASN A 394 -16.89 19.35 5.63
C ASN A 394 -16.25 18.87 4.34
N ALA A 395 -15.05 18.30 4.44
CA ALA A 395 -14.42 17.64 3.32
C ALA A 395 -15.27 16.41 2.94
N VAL A 396 -15.77 16.36 1.71
CA VAL A 396 -16.64 15.28 1.24
C VAL A 396 -16.03 14.62 0.02
N VAL A 397 -15.91 13.29 0.05
CA VAL A 397 -15.50 12.50 -1.11
C VAL A 397 -16.71 12.22 -2.00
N THR A 398 -16.64 12.68 -3.24
CA THR A 398 -17.68 12.53 -4.27
C THR A 398 -17.25 11.54 -5.36
N PRO A 399 -18.17 11.07 -6.21
CA PRO A 399 -17.83 10.21 -7.35
C PRO A 399 -16.80 10.81 -8.29
N GLU A 400 -16.74 12.14 -8.40
CA GLU A 400 -15.79 12.85 -9.26
C GLU A 400 -14.36 12.65 -8.74
N HIS A 401 -14.15 12.70 -7.42
CA HIS A 401 -12.84 12.46 -6.83
C HIS A 401 -12.34 11.04 -7.09
N ILE A 402 -13.25 10.05 -7.01
CA ILE A 402 -12.93 8.65 -7.38
C ILE A 402 -12.56 8.56 -8.86
N ALA A 403 -13.33 9.20 -9.74
CA ALA A 403 -13.06 9.20 -11.18
C ALA A 403 -11.72 9.88 -11.53
N GLU A 404 -11.32 10.91 -10.80
CA GLU A 404 -10.02 11.55 -10.94
C GLU A 404 -8.85 10.63 -10.57
N VAL A 405 -8.99 9.86 -9.48
CA VAL A 405 -7.97 8.88 -9.08
C VAL A 405 -7.87 7.76 -10.11
N VAL A 406 -9.00 7.23 -10.59
CA VAL A 406 -9.01 6.24 -11.66
C VAL A 406 -8.35 6.79 -12.93
N ALA A 407 -8.62 8.04 -13.29
CA ALA A 407 -7.98 8.68 -14.44
C ALA A 407 -6.46 8.83 -14.24
N MET A 408 -6.01 9.11 -13.03
CA MET A 408 -4.58 9.19 -12.69
C MET A 408 -3.89 7.83 -12.83
N TRP A 409 -4.50 6.75 -12.34
CA TRP A 409 -3.92 5.41 -12.41
C TRP A 409 -3.90 4.82 -13.82
N THR A 410 -4.99 5.00 -14.55
CA THR A 410 -5.18 4.36 -15.86
C THR A 410 -4.76 5.23 -17.04
N GLY A 411 -4.58 6.54 -16.82
CA GLY A 411 -4.39 7.51 -17.89
C GLY A 411 -5.64 7.75 -18.73
N ILE A 412 -6.80 7.18 -18.35
CA ILE A 412 -8.08 7.34 -19.06
C ILE A 412 -8.88 8.47 -18.41
N PRO A 413 -9.24 9.54 -19.11
CA PRO A 413 -9.99 10.66 -18.53
C PRO A 413 -11.44 10.27 -18.23
N VAL A 414 -11.66 9.61 -17.10
CA VAL A 414 -12.99 9.08 -16.67
C VAL A 414 -13.94 10.23 -16.32
N THR A 415 -13.44 11.37 -15.89
CA THR A 415 -14.22 12.55 -15.49
C THR A 415 -14.95 13.25 -16.66
N ARG A 416 -14.59 12.93 -17.91
CA ARG A 416 -15.23 13.51 -19.11
C ARG A 416 -16.32 12.61 -19.74
N LEU A 417 -16.69 11.53 -19.08
CA LEU A 417 -17.74 10.59 -19.57
C LEU A 417 -19.16 11.05 -19.29
N THR A 418 -19.36 12.27 -18.79
CA THR A 418 -20.65 12.89 -18.63
C THR A 418 -21.19 13.42 -19.96
N GLU A 419 -22.35 13.96 -20.03
CA GLU A 419 -23.22 14.41 -21.13
C GLU A 419 -22.57 14.67 -22.53
N THR A 420 -21.39 15.29 -22.56
CA THR A 420 -20.69 15.65 -23.81
C THR A 420 -20.18 14.45 -24.62
N GLU A 421 -19.79 13.34 -23.98
CA GLU A 421 -19.33 12.15 -24.71
C GLU A 421 -20.50 11.35 -25.27
N THR A 422 -21.61 11.31 -24.52
CA THR A 422 -22.85 10.73 -25.03
C THR A 422 -23.35 11.47 -26.26
N GLU A 423 -23.35 12.80 -26.25
CA GLU A 423 -23.71 13.62 -27.42
C GLU A 423 -22.74 13.41 -28.59
N ARG A 424 -21.45 13.34 -28.34
CA ARG A 424 -20.44 13.03 -29.38
C ARG A 424 -20.64 11.64 -29.99
N LEU A 425 -20.98 10.65 -29.18
CA LEU A 425 -21.28 9.29 -29.67
C LEU A 425 -22.58 9.24 -30.47
N ILE A 426 -23.56 10.05 -30.13
CA ILE A 426 -24.82 10.18 -30.90
C ILE A 426 -24.53 10.83 -32.24
N LYS A 427 -23.77 11.91 -32.27
CA LYS A 427 -23.40 12.67 -33.48
C LYS A 427 -22.20 12.09 -34.22
N MET A 428 -21.71 10.91 -33.83
CA MET A 428 -20.49 10.31 -34.37
C MET A 428 -20.51 10.16 -35.89
N GLU A 429 -21.63 9.82 -36.47
CA GLU A 429 -21.80 9.66 -37.92
C GLU A 429 -21.63 11.01 -38.63
N GLU A 430 -22.23 12.09 -38.11
CA GLU A 430 -22.11 13.44 -38.65
C GLU A 430 -20.65 13.93 -38.63
N VAL A 431 -19.98 13.76 -37.48
CA VAL A 431 -18.57 14.16 -37.34
C VAL A 431 -17.62 13.36 -38.24
N LEU A 432 -17.90 12.06 -38.45
CA LEU A 432 -17.10 11.27 -39.38
C LEU A 432 -17.33 11.68 -40.84
N HIS A 433 -18.53 12.16 -41.20
CA HIS A 433 -18.84 12.69 -42.52
C HIS A 433 -18.17 14.03 -42.83
N GLU A 434 -17.76 14.83 -41.81
CA GLU A 434 -16.93 16.00 -42.01
C GLU A 434 -15.56 15.67 -42.60
N GLY A 435 -14.99 14.51 -42.19
CA GLY A 435 -13.67 14.05 -42.64
C GLY A 435 -13.68 13.06 -43.80
N VAL A 436 -14.83 12.37 -44.04
CA VAL A 436 -14.95 11.30 -45.06
C VAL A 436 -16.22 11.53 -45.86
N VAL A 437 -16.06 11.86 -47.14
CA VAL A 437 -17.17 12.04 -48.05
C VAL A 437 -17.60 10.67 -48.62
N GLY A 438 -18.88 10.36 -48.48
CA GLY A 438 -19.42 9.06 -48.84
C GLY A 438 -19.09 7.97 -47.80
N GLN A 439 -19.14 6.69 -48.18
CA GLN A 439 -18.92 5.53 -47.29
C GLN A 439 -19.91 5.40 -46.13
N ASP A 440 -21.18 5.79 -46.36
CA ASP A 440 -22.23 5.86 -45.35
C ASP A 440 -22.47 4.55 -44.63
N GLU A 441 -22.42 3.43 -45.35
CA GLU A 441 -22.60 2.11 -44.76
C GLU A 441 -21.44 1.74 -43.82
N ALA A 442 -20.19 2.02 -44.22
CA ALA A 442 -19.03 1.73 -43.41
C ALA A 442 -18.99 2.62 -42.14
N ILE A 443 -19.31 3.90 -42.27
CA ILE A 443 -19.42 4.85 -41.15
C ILE A 443 -20.50 4.39 -40.16
N SER A 444 -21.67 4.02 -40.63
CA SER A 444 -22.78 3.55 -39.79
C SER A 444 -22.44 2.27 -39.05
N LEU A 445 -21.80 1.29 -39.69
CA LEU A 445 -21.35 0.03 -39.06
C LEU A 445 -20.31 0.25 -37.97
N VAL A 446 -19.30 1.12 -38.24
CA VAL A 446 -18.28 1.46 -37.26
C VAL A 446 -18.88 2.21 -36.09
N SER A 447 -19.71 3.21 -36.33
CA SER A 447 -20.38 4.02 -35.29
C SER A 447 -21.25 3.17 -34.38
N LYS A 448 -22.02 2.22 -34.95
CA LYS A 448 -22.79 1.25 -34.18
C LYS A 448 -21.93 0.34 -33.31
N ALA A 449 -20.79 -0.10 -33.81
CA ALA A 449 -19.89 -0.96 -33.06
C ALA A 449 -19.20 -0.21 -31.90
N VAL A 450 -18.76 1.02 -32.16
CA VAL A 450 -18.17 1.89 -31.13
C VAL A 450 -19.21 2.24 -30.05
N ARG A 451 -20.43 2.63 -30.44
CA ARG A 451 -21.53 2.90 -29.51
C ARG A 451 -21.83 1.68 -28.62
N ARG A 452 -21.94 0.47 -29.19
CA ARG A 452 -22.14 -0.77 -28.41
C ARG A 452 -21.00 -1.03 -27.42
N ALA A 453 -19.77 -0.81 -27.83
CA ALA A 453 -18.61 -1.02 -26.97
C ALA A 453 -18.57 -0.01 -25.82
N ARG A 454 -18.95 1.26 -26.05
CA ARG A 454 -19.00 2.32 -25.05
C ARG A 454 -20.23 2.22 -24.14
N ALA A 455 -21.34 1.67 -24.61
CA ALA A 455 -22.54 1.43 -23.81
C ALA A 455 -22.39 0.29 -22.77
N GLY A 456 -21.19 -0.26 -22.57
CA GLY A 456 -20.94 -1.27 -21.55
C GLY A 456 -21.32 -2.71 -21.93
N LEU A 457 -21.82 -2.94 -23.13
CA LEU A 457 -22.22 -4.28 -23.63
C LEU A 457 -21.02 -5.14 -24.09
N LYS A 458 -19.81 -4.82 -23.61
CA LYS A 458 -18.55 -5.41 -24.06
C LYS A 458 -17.86 -6.20 -22.96
N ASN A 459 -17.21 -7.30 -23.33
CA ASN A 459 -16.25 -7.98 -22.48
C ASN A 459 -14.95 -7.14 -22.40
N VAL A 460 -14.54 -6.78 -21.20
CA VAL A 460 -13.39 -5.89 -20.90
C VAL A 460 -12.07 -6.35 -21.54
N LYS A 461 -11.89 -7.67 -21.71
CA LYS A 461 -10.68 -8.28 -22.30
C LYS A 461 -10.64 -8.26 -23.84
N ARG A 462 -11.66 -7.68 -24.52
CA ARG A 462 -11.68 -7.65 -25.99
C ARG A 462 -11.54 -6.22 -26.53
N PRO A 463 -10.89 -6.00 -27.70
CA PRO A 463 -10.79 -4.69 -28.33
C PRO A 463 -12.17 -4.08 -28.64
N VAL A 464 -12.28 -2.77 -28.76
CA VAL A 464 -13.55 -2.04 -29.04
C VAL A 464 -14.24 -2.58 -30.28
N GLY A 465 -13.50 -2.96 -31.28
CA GLY A 465 -13.96 -3.62 -32.49
C GLY A 465 -12.76 -4.02 -33.37
N THR A 466 -12.95 -5.05 -34.18
CA THR A 466 -12.04 -5.43 -35.25
C THR A 466 -12.78 -5.27 -36.57
N PHE A 467 -12.26 -4.46 -37.46
CA PHE A 467 -12.89 -4.12 -38.72
C PHE A 467 -11.97 -4.50 -39.89
N ILE A 468 -12.55 -5.12 -40.91
CA ILE A 468 -11.87 -5.41 -42.18
C ILE A 468 -12.53 -4.56 -43.26
N PHE A 469 -11.79 -3.57 -43.78
CA PHE A 469 -12.24 -2.76 -44.89
C PHE A 469 -11.75 -3.38 -46.22
N SER A 470 -12.67 -3.95 -46.97
CA SER A 470 -12.41 -4.54 -48.30
C SER A 470 -12.88 -3.60 -49.40
N GLY A 471 -12.10 -3.45 -50.44
CA GLY A 471 -12.44 -2.60 -51.58
C GLY A 471 -11.19 -2.23 -52.42
N PRO A 472 -11.37 -1.62 -53.61
CA PRO A 472 -10.28 -1.17 -54.48
C PRO A 472 -9.37 -0.15 -53.79
N THR A 473 -8.21 0.09 -54.37
CA THR A 473 -7.32 1.17 -53.93
C THR A 473 -7.94 2.55 -54.23
N GLY A 474 -7.74 3.51 -53.31
CA GLY A 474 -8.22 4.90 -53.51
C GLY A 474 -9.63 5.19 -52.98
N VAL A 475 -10.39 4.22 -52.47
CA VAL A 475 -11.76 4.43 -51.95
C VAL A 475 -11.84 5.00 -50.53
N GLY A 476 -10.74 5.47 -49.95
CA GLY A 476 -10.75 6.16 -48.64
C GLY A 476 -10.64 5.26 -47.41
N LYS A 477 -10.29 3.97 -47.51
CA LYS A 477 -10.18 3.04 -46.35
C LYS A 477 -9.25 3.54 -45.24
N THR A 478 -8.12 4.12 -45.64
CA THR A 478 -7.13 4.67 -44.69
C THR A 478 -7.61 5.99 -44.06
N GLU A 479 -8.32 6.82 -44.83
CA GLU A 479 -8.87 8.09 -44.33
C GLU A 479 -9.96 7.86 -43.28
N LEU A 480 -10.81 6.85 -43.46
CA LEU A 480 -11.79 6.44 -42.46
C LEU A 480 -11.09 6.01 -41.14
N ALA A 481 -10.00 5.24 -41.23
CA ALA A 481 -9.24 4.86 -40.04
C ALA A 481 -8.58 6.05 -39.32
N LYS A 482 -8.09 7.05 -40.08
CA LYS A 482 -7.56 8.30 -39.53
C LYS A 482 -8.66 9.12 -38.84
N ALA A 483 -9.81 9.29 -39.48
CA ALA A 483 -10.93 10.02 -38.93
C ALA A 483 -11.44 9.40 -37.62
N ILE A 484 -11.51 8.06 -37.53
CA ILE A 484 -11.86 7.33 -36.31
C ILE A 484 -10.81 7.59 -35.22
N GLY A 485 -9.52 7.54 -35.54
CA GLY A 485 -8.42 7.83 -34.60
C GLY A 485 -8.50 9.25 -34.02
N GLN A 486 -8.79 10.24 -34.88
CA GLN A 486 -8.98 11.63 -34.47
C GLN A 486 -10.21 11.81 -33.58
N LEU A 487 -11.35 11.23 -33.96
CA LEU A 487 -12.59 11.32 -33.19
C LEU A 487 -12.47 10.70 -31.80
N LEU A 488 -11.79 9.55 -31.70
CA LEU A 488 -11.56 8.85 -30.44
C LEU A 488 -10.37 9.43 -29.64
N ASN A 489 -9.71 10.48 -30.16
CA ASN A 489 -8.48 11.07 -29.62
C ASN A 489 -7.42 10.00 -29.29
N SER A 490 -7.30 9.00 -30.17
CA SER A 490 -6.42 7.86 -29.99
C SER A 490 -5.30 7.88 -31.03
N ARG A 491 -4.10 7.48 -30.62
CA ARG A 491 -2.95 7.42 -31.51
C ARG A 491 -3.16 6.34 -32.57
N LEU A 492 -3.18 6.70 -33.84
CA LEU A 492 -3.21 5.73 -34.94
C LEU A 492 -1.83 5.14 -35.15
N ILE A 493 -1.75 3.81 -34.98
CA ILE A 493 -0.57 3.02 -35.29
C ILE A 493 -0.80 2.35 -36.65
N ARG A 494 -0.02 2.71 -37.65
CA ARG A 494 -0.11 2.13 -39.00
C ARG A 494 0.98 1.11 -39.21
N LEU A 495 0.59 -0.13 -39.46
CA LEU A 495 1.48 -1.21 -39.93
C LEU A 495 1.18 -1.47 -41.40
N GLN A 496 2.20 -1.36 -42.27
CA GLN A 496 2.09 -1.71 -43.67
C GLN A 496 2.73 -3.08 -43.89
N CYS A 497 1.88 -4.08 -44.13
CA CYS A 497 2.33 -5.42 -44.37
C CYS A 497 2.80 -5.56 -45.82
N TYR A 498 3.90 -6.29 -46.03
CA TYR A 498 4.45 -6.70 -47.32
C TYR A 498 4.67 -8.21 -47.30
N GLU A 499 4.91 -8.78 -48.45
CA GLU A 499 5.10 -10.22 -48.60
C GLU A 499 6.38 -10.65 -47.86
N GLY A 500 6.26 -11.63 -46.95
CA GLY A 500 7.37 -12.10 -46.09
C GLY A 500 7.47 -11.44 -44.70
N LEU A 501 6.56 -10.54 -44.33
CA LEU A 501 6.53 -9.96 -42.98
C LEU A 501 6.02 -11.02 -41.97
N ASP A 502 6.88 -11.47 -41.08
CA ASP A 502 6.49 -12.31 -39.94
C ASP A 502 6.18 -11.47 -38.68
N VAL A 503 5.63 -12.11 -37.64
CA VAL A 503 5.26 -11.42 -36.39
C VAL A 503 6.46 -10.82 -35.68
N ASN A 504 7.61 -11.51 -35.70
CA ASN A 504 8.82 -11.07 -35.05
C ASN A 504 9.39 -9.82 -35.75
N SER A 505 9.50 -9.86 -37.08
CA SER A 505 9.97 -8.75 -37.90
C SER A 505 9.04 -7.53 -37.74
N ALA A 506 7.71 -7.73 -37.73
CA ALA A 506 6.74 -6.66 -37.53
C ALA A 506 6.89 -5.96 -36.18
N VAL A 507 7.16 -6.71 -35.11
CA VAL A 507 7.32 -6.17 -33.74
C VAL A 507 8.70 -5.53 -33.58
N TYR A 508 9.77 -6.17 -34.06
CA TYR A 508 11.14 -5.69 -33.86
C TYR A 508 11.53 -4.52 -34.79
N GLU A 509 11.17 -4.54 -36.06
CA GLU A 509 11.43 -3.39 -36.94
C GLU A 509 10.73 -2.13 -36.44
N TRP A 510 9.57 -2.26 -35.84
CA TRP A 510 8.80 -1.10 -35.35
C TRP A 510 9.41 -0.45 -34.10
N ASN A 511 10.04 -1.23 -33.23
CA ASN A 511 10.70 -0.74 -32.01
C ASN A 511 12.19 -0.40 -32.23
N TYR A 512 12.85 -1.02 -33.21
CA TYR A 512 14.29 -0.88 -33.42
C TYR A 512 14.72 0.57 -33.68
N SER A 513 14.06 1.26 -34.59
CA SER A 513 14.39 2.66 -34.90
C SER A 513 14.18 3.59 -33.70
N ARG A 514 13.18 3.32 -32.85
CA ARG A 514 12.89 4.12 -31.66
C ARG A 514 13.82 3.77 -30.50
N GLN A 515 14.18 2.52 -30.33
CA GLN A 515 15.16 2.07 -29.35
C GLN A 515 16.57 2.60 -29.68
N MET A 516 16.97 2.56 -30.96
CA MET A 516 18.25 3.15 -31.41
C MET A 516 18.28 4.65 -31.24
N LEU A 517 17.16 5.34 -31.43
CA LEU A 517 17.07 6.79 -31.18
C LEU A 517 17.15 7.09 -29.65
N GLN A 518 16.50 6.29 -28.83
CA GLN A 518 16.59 6.42 -27.36
C GLN A 518 17.98 6.05 -26.83
N ILE A 519 18.60 4.99 -27.36
CA ILE A 519 19.97 4.62 -27.02
C ILE A 519 20.94 5.75 -27.40
N ARG A 520 20.83 6.32 -28.60
CA ARG A 520 21.65 7.48 -29.01
C ARG A 520 21.36 8.76 -28.21
N LEU A 521 20.14 8.95 -27.70
CA LEU A 521 19.80 10.07 -26.81
C LEU A 521 20.31 9.84 -25.38
N LEU A 522 20.44 8.59 -24.94
CA LEU A 522 21.04 8.22 -23.66
C LEU A 522 22.58 8.13 -23.72
N GLU A 523 23.16 7.94 -24.91
CA GLU A 523 24.58 8.06 -25.20
C GLU A 523 25.04 9.50 -25.48
N ALA A 524 24.22 10.51 -25.23
CA ALA A 524 24.62 11.91 -25.30
C ALA A 524 25.77 12.22 -24.35
N PRO A 525 26.76 13.02 -24.72
CA PRO A 525 28.17 12.88 -24.42
C PRO A 525 28.46 13.12 -22.95
N VAL A 526 29.20 12.20 -22.34
CA VAL A 526 30.10 12.54 -21.21
C VAL A 526 31.03 13.63 -21.75
N SER A 527 30.81 14.87 -21.33
CA SER A 527 31.68 15.98 -21.70
C SER A 527 33.08 15.66 -21.18
N TYR A 528 34.00 15.40 -22.07
CA TYR A 528 35.41 15.49 -21.79
C TYR A 528 35.75 16.96 -21.52
N THR A 529 35.66 17.37 -20.28
CA THR A 529 36.37 18.55 -19.78
C THR A 529 37.52 18.02 -18.94
N HIS A 530 38.64 17.70 -19.60
CA HIS A 530 39.98 17.79 -19.07
C HIS A 530 40.98 17.67 -20.23
N LEU A 531 41.32 18.80 -20.79
CA LEU A 531 42.69 19.19 -21.16
C LEU A 531 42.82 20.67 -20.94
#